data_388054df4e454dea943d955aaf372fb7
#
_entry.id   388054df4e454dea943d955aaf372fb7
#
_cell.length_a   1.000
_cell.length_b   1.000
_cell.length_c   1.000
_cell.angle_alpha   90.00
_cell.angle_beta   90.00
_cell.angle_gamma   90.00
#
_symmetry.space_group_name_H-M   'P 1'
#
loop_
_entity.id
_entity.type
_entity.pdbx_description
1 polymer ?
#
loop_
_entity_poly.entity_id
_entity_poly.type
_entity_poly.pdbx_seq_one_letter_code
_entity_poly.pdbx_strand_id
1 'polypeptide(L)' 'MNDNIFAYCSAMAQARRMLSLLLITKEEYGKIDTMMLHKYGLSLGSLFRDMRLITG' A
#
# COMPACT_ATOMS: atom_id res chain seq x y z
N MET A 1 15.59 -4.98 1.11
CA MET A 1 14.18 -4.49 1.09
C MET A 1 13.34 -5.31 2.03
N ASN A 2 12.43 -4.68 2.72
CA ASN A 2 11.53 -5.37 3.64
C ASN A 2 10.46 -6.11 2.85
N ASP A 3 10.35 -7.43 3.07
CA ASP A 3 9.37 -8.25 2.35
C ASP A 3 7.92 -7.80 2.61
N ASN A 4 7.65 -7.29 3.82
CA ASN A 4 6.31 -6.80 4.15
C ASN A 4 5.96 -5.56 3.33
N ILE A 5 6.93 -4.69 3.09
CA ILE A 5 6.71 -3.50 2.27
C ILE A 5 6.47 -3.90 0.82
N PHE A 6 7.22 -4.86 0.32
CA PHE A 6 7.03 -5.37 -1.03
C PHE A 6 5.63 -5.98 -1.19
N ALA A 7 5.22 -6.79 -0.22
CA ALA A 7 3.89 -7.41 -0.23
C ALA A 7 2.78 -6.35 -0.19
N TYR A 8 2.96 -5.34 0.66
CA TYR A 8 2.02 -4.23 0.73
C TYR A 8 1.91 -3.51 -0.61
N CYS A 9 3.05 -3.18 -1.22
CA CYS A 9 3.05 -2.48 -2.49
C CYS A 9 2.39 -3.30 -3.59
N SER A 10 2.61 -4.61 -3.61
CA SER A 10 1.97 -5.49 -4.58
C SER A 10 0.45 -5.51 -4.40
N ALA A 11 -0.02 -5.60 -3.16
CA ALA A 11 -1.45 -5.59 -2.87
C ALA A 11 -2.08 -4.26 -3.28
N MET A 12 -1.40 -3.15 -2.99
CA MET A 12 -1.93 -1.83 -3.32
C MET A 12 -1.88 -1.55 -4.81
N ALA A 13 -0.95 -2.15 -5.53
CA ALA A 13 -0.93 -2.03 -6.99
C ALA A 13 -2.20 -2.64 -7.59
N GLN A 14 -2.65 -3.78 -7.08
CA GLN A 14 -3.90 -4.38 -7.51
C GLN A 14 -5.11 -3.53 -7.13
N ALA A 15 -5.11 -3.00 -5.91
CA ALA A 15 -6.21 -2.12 -5.46
C ALA A 15 -6.28 -0.86 -6.31
N ARG A 16 -5.14 -0.30 -6.67
CA ARG A 16 -5.09 0.88 -7.53
C ARG A 16 -5.65 0.58 -8.91
N ARG A 17 -5.35 -0.60 -9.44
CA ARG A 17 -5.89 -1.02 -10.71
C ARG A 17 -7.41 -1.15 -10.65
N MET A 18 -7.92 -1.74 -9.56
CA MET A 18 -9.36 -1.85 -9.36
C MET A 18 -10.02 -0.47 -9.27
N LEU A 19 -9.36 0.47 -8.61
CA LEU A 19 -9.86 1.83 -8.51
C LEU A 19 -9.93 2.49 -9.89
N SER A 20 -8.91 2.32 -10.71
CA SER A 20 -8.88 2.91 -12.05
C SER A 20 -9.92 2.29 -12.98
N LEU A 21 -10.31 1.04 -12.72
CA LEU A 21 -11.35 0.34 -13.47
C LEU A 21 -12.74 0.59 -12.89
N LEU A 22 -12.85 1.43 -11.86
CA LEU A 22 -14.11 1.77 -11.19
C LEU A 22 -14.76 0.57 -10.52
N LEU A 23 -13.97 -0.43 -10.16
CA LEU A 23 -14.46 -1.60 -9.43
C LEU A 23 -14.59 -1.32 -7.93
N ILE A 24 -13.86 -0.34 -7.43
CA ILE A 24 -13.94 0.11 -6.04
C ILE A 24 -13.93 1.63 -6.02
N THR A 25 -14.40 2.20 -4.91
CA THR A 25 -14.40 3.65 -4.71
C THR A 25 -13.12 4.09 -4.02
N LYS A 26 -12.89 5.41 -3.99
CA LYS A 26 -11.75 5.98 -3.26
C LYS A 26 -11.83 5.65 -1.78
N GLU A 27 -13.03 5.63 -1.21
CA GLU A 27 -13.22 5.26 0.19
C GLU A 27 -12.80 3.82 0.43
N GLU A 28 -13.21 2.92 -0.45
CA GLU A 28 -12.85 1.52 -0.35
C GLU A 28 -11.34 1.34 -0.51
N TYR A 29 -10.74 2.08 -1.42
CA TYR A 29 -9.29 2.05 -1.60
C TYR A 29 -8.57 2.46 -0.30
N GLY A 30 -9.04 3.52 0.35
CA GLY A 30 -8.46 3.96 1.63
C GLY A 30 -8.60 2.92 2.72
N LYS A 31 -9.74 2.23 2.76
CA LYS A 31 -9.96 1.15 3.73
C LYS A 31 -9.02 -0.02 3.47
N ILE A 32 -8.84 -0.38 2.22
CA ILE A 32 -7.92 -1.45 1.84
C ILE A 32 -6.50 -1.08 2.24
N ASP A 33 -6.11 0.17 2.00
CA ASP A 33 -4.80 0.67 2.39
C ASP A 33 -4.56 0.51 3.89
N THR A 34 -5.51 0.96 4.69
CA THR A 34 -5.42 0.85 6.16
C THR A 34 -5.32 -0.61 6.59
N MET A 35 -6.14 -1.47 6.00
CA MET A 35 -6.12 -2.90 6.31
C MET A 35 -4.79 -3.54 5.97
N MET A 36 -4.22 -3.19 4.82
CA MET A 36 -2.95 -3.76 4.39
C MET A 36 -1.80 -3.26 5.24
N LEU A 37 -1.81 -1.98 5.61
CA LEU A 37 -0.80 -1.46 6.54
C LEU A 37 -0.82 -2.23 7.86
N HIS A 38 -2.02 -2.46 8.39
CA HIS A 38 -2.18 -3.19 9.64
C HIS A 38 -1.76 -4.65 9.48
N LYS A 39 -2.17 -5.28 8.39
CA LYS A 39 -1.88 -6.69 8.14
C LYS A 39 -0.39 -6.97 8.10
N TYR A 40 0.38 -6.09 7.48
CA TYR A 40 1.82 -6.27 7.33
C TYR A 40 2.63 -5.56 8.42
N GLY A 41 1.95 -5.00 9.42
CA GLY A 41 2.63 -4.35 10.55
C GLY A 41 3.40 -3.11 10.14
N LEU A 42 2.94 -2.40 9.13
CA LEU A 42 3.61 -1.21 8.62
C LEU A 42 2.98 0.05 9.18
N SER A 43 3.79 1.09 9.32
CA SER A 43 3.30 2.41 9.66
C SER A 43 3.65 3.36 8.51
N LEU A 44 2.91 4.47 8.44
CA LEU A 44 3.15 5.44 7.39
C LEU A 44 4.59 5.96 7.42
N GLY A 45 5.13 6.18 8.62
CA GLY A 45 6.49 6.66 8.76
C GLY A 45 7.52 5.67 8.24
N SER A 46 7.36 4.38 8.56
CA SER A 46 8.25 3.34 8.07
C SER A 46 8.20 3.22 6.55
N LEU A 47 6.99 3.31 6.00
CA LEU A 47 6.79 3.21 4.55
C LEU A 47 7.50 4.33 3.83
N PHE A 48 7.35 5.56 4.31
CA PHE A 48 8.02 6.71 3.71
C PHE A 48 9.54 6.61 3.82
N ARG A 49 10.02 6.12 4.95
CA ARG A 49 11.47 5.97 5.15
C ARG A 49 12.06 5.01 4.13
N ASP A 50 11.41 3.87 3.93
CA ASP A 50 11.91 2.87 2.99
C ASP A 50 11.79 3.33 1.55
N MET A 51 10.74 4.07 1.22
CA MET A 51 10.59 4.63 -0.12
C MET A 51 11.67 5.66 -0.40
N ARG A 52 12.08 6.44 0.59
CA ARG A 52 13.17 7.41 0.42
C ARG A 52 14.49 6.72 0.16
N LEU A 53 14.72 5.56 0.81
CA LEU A 53 15.92 4.78 0.56
C LEU A 53 15.96 4.22 -0.85
N ILE A 54 14.79 3.88 -1.41
CA ILE A 54 14.70 3.36 -2.76
C ILE A 54 14.87 4.46 -3.79
N THR A 55 14.34 5.63 -3.53
CA THR A 55 14.32 6.72 -4.50
C THR A 55 15.47 7.70 -4.33
N GLY A 56 16.06 7.68 -3.19
CA GLY A 56 17.09 8.64 -2.85
C GLY A 56 18.46 8.13 -2.93
#